data_c114ff45ad48b7462536679cae3fb699
#
_entry.id   c114ff45ad48b7462536679cae3fb699
#
_cell.length_a   1.000
_cell.length_b   1.000
_cell.length_c   1.000
_cell.angle_alpha   90.00
_cell.angle_beta   90.00
_cell.angle_gamma   90.00
#
_symmetry.space_group_name_H-M   'P 1'
#
loop_
_entity.id
_entity.type
_entity.pdbx_description
1 polymer ?
#
loop_
_entity_poly.entity_id
_entity_poly.type
_entity_poly.pdbx_seq_one_letter_code
_entity_poly.pdbx_strand_id
1 'polypeptide(L)'
;MLNEVKHLMKKCLFIFILMFMMPVLVSAGILPEAPDSTKINALDKKLNEYFKAIETESLEVQQMECDFIIGSAQDSALRGTIAEKVYDHYMESARMGAEGVAVYIYDKWFADGGLRMSDDIKQLNARIFADFNRSSLIGCQAPSLRMQTLQGDSLTFTPILDRRYKVLYFFDTDCAKCKVQTILLRKFLDQGDYPIDFYAIYVGDNRAEWEKYATAHLNISAPRTKAIHLWDAGMDSDFQRKYGVLQTPRLFLVGPGGQIIGRGLDARALGLMLKDAFSEKELVYGTDVSAQMYDGLFRKIGDNPKAADVKDIADYIASSTLGKADTVMFRQMTGDLLYYLISQFKGPYKEGLHYLIGNYILSKPDVWRTQDDSLKVVGMAQAMDQLLSKTQIGSQIPSVTVPVTIRTHKSEKSKIVSLNKLKKKRNIIMFYLPGCSTCKEEMAAAEQILNTEKSKVALVLINMDEVYNDRELSEKLLDLFDLSIIPNIIITDKSSKIIDRYVSLL
;
A
#
# COMPACT_ATOMS: atom_id res chain seq x y z
N MET A 1 -13.17 -5.97 -4.51
CA MET A 1 -14.09 -5.07 -5.22
C MET A 1 -15.36 -5.77 -5.71
N LEU A 2 -15.34 -6.77 -6.60
CA LEU A 2 -16.60 -7.34 -7.14
C LEU A 2 -17.42 -8.16 -6.12
N ASN A 3 -16.76 -8.83 -5.17
CA ASN A 3 -17.44 -9.57 -4.10
C ASN A 3 -17.95 -8.68 -2.96
N GLU A 4 -17.27 -7.58 -2.69
CA GLU A 4 -17.70 -6.58 -1.71
C GLU A 4 -18.93 -5.82 -2.22
N VAL A 5 -18.93 -5.44 -3.51
CA VAL A 5 -20.10 -4.83 -4.17
C VAL A 5 -21.30 -5.79 -4.16
N LYS A 6 -21.10 -7.10 -4.38
CA LYS A 6 -22.19 -8.11 -4.29
C LYS A 6 -22.67 -8.33 -2.86
N HIS A 7 -21.81 -8.22 -1.85
CA HIS A 7 -22.19 -8.33 -0.44
C HIS A 7 -22.96 -7.09 0.01
N LEU A 8 -22.52 -5.90 -0.44
CA LEU A 8 -23.19 -4.61 -0.23
C LEU A 8 -24.58 -4.62 -0.89
N MET A 9 -24.67 -5.02 -2.16
CA MET A 9 -25.95 -5.15 -2.87
C MET A 9 -26.93 -6.12 -2.18
N LYS A 10 -26.45 -7.21 -1.57
CA LYS A 10 -27.32 -8.11 -0.79
C LYS A 10 -27.80 -7.50 0.52
N LYS A 11 -26.97 -6.72 1.23
CA LYS A 11 -27.38 -5.98 2.42
C LYS A 11 -28.35 -4.86 2.07
N CYS A 12 -28.07 -4.08 1.03
CA CYS A 12 -28.97 -3.04 0.51
C CYS A 12 -30.32 -3.63 0.06
N LEU A 13 -30.31 -4.77 -0.63
CA LEU A 13 -31.55 -5.47 -1.03
C LEU A 13 -32.40 -5.93 0.16
N PHE A 14 -31.77 -6.31 1.29
CA PHE A 14 -32.50 -6.72 2.51
C PHE A 14 -33.10 -5.54 3.24
N ILE A 15 -32.42 -4.39 3.24
CA ILE A 15 -32.93 -3.11 3.78
C ILE A 15 -34.01 -2.54 2.87
N PHE A 16 -33.91 -2.72 1.56
CA PHE A 16 -34.89 -2.34 0.56
C PHE A 16 -36.23 -3.06 0.74
N ILE A 17 -36.21 -4.36 1.07
CA ILE A 17 -37.41 -5.15 1.34
C ILE A 17 -38.13 -4.66 2.60
N LEU A 18 -37.40 -4.16 3.61
CA LEU A 18 -37.98 -3.56 4.83
C LEU A 18 -38.62 -2.18 4.57
N MET A 19 -38.12 -1.43 3.59
CA MET A 19 -38.68 -0.12 3.20
C MET A 19 -39.94 -0.27 2.30
N PHE A 20 -40.02 -1.30 1.47
CA PHE A 20 -41.11 -1.51 0.52
C PHE A 20 -42.36 -2.17 1.13
N MET A 21 -42.30 -2.66 2.36
CA MET A 21 -43.47 -3.15 3.09
C MET A 21 -44.24 -2.06 3.87
N MET A 22 -44.29 -0.82 3.34
CA MET A 22 -45.35 0.10 3.75
C MET A 22 -46.58 -0.15 2.87
N PRO A 23 -47.71 -0.52 3.45
CA PRO A 23 -48.94 -0.61 2.70
C PRO A 23 -49.30 0.76 2.11
N VAL A 24 -49.56 0.77 0.82
CA VAL A 24 -50.19 1.86 0.11
C VAL A 24 -51.54 2.14 0.77
N LEU A 25 -51.57 3.18 1.60
CA LEU A 25 -52.79 3.81 2.06
C LEU A 25 -52.69 5.29 1.71
N VAL A 26 -52.82 5.59 0.43
CA VAL A 26 -53.26 6.91 -0.02
C VAL A 26 -54.20 6.67 -1.21
N SER A 27 -55.45 6.53 -0.90
CA SER A 27 -56.53 6.89 -1.84
C SER A 27 -57.47 7.82 -1.11
N ALA A 28 -57.75 8.89 -1.82
CA ALA A 28 -58.73 9.95 -1.55
C ALA A 28 -58.15 11.25 -0.95
N GLY A 29 -58.20 12.26 -1.81
CA GLY A 29 -57.83 13.65 -1.57
C GLY A 29 -58.41 14.26 -0.34
N ILE A 30 -57.70 15.32 0.06
CA ILE A 30 -58.14 16.53 0.73
C ILE A 30 -56.89 17.20 1.32
N LEU A 31 -56.64 18.49 0.95
CA LEU A 31 -55.82 19.53 1.61
C LEU A 31 -54.46 19.17 2.24
N PRO A 32 -53.44 20.00 2.18
CA PRO A 32 -52.17 19.79 2.83
C PRO A 32 -52.34 19.88 4.33
N GLU A 33 -52.51 18.74 5.00
CA GLU A 33 -52.35 18.64 6.45
C GLU A 33 -50.89 18.81 6.84
N ALA A 34 -50.66 19.59 7.89
CA ALA A 34 -49.38 19.67 8.57
C ALA A 34 -48.82 18.25 8.82
N PRO A 35 -47.54 17.99 8.65
CA PRO A 35 -46.98 16.65 8.79
C PRO A 35 -47.27 16.10 10.20
N ASP A 36 -47.97 14.99 10.27
CA ASP A 36 -48.28 14.26 11.49
C ASP A 36 -46.96 13.91 12.22
N SER A 37 -46.81 14.37 13.45
CA SER A 37 -45.60 14.18 14.28
C SER A 37 -45.20 12.70 14.41
N THR A 38 -46.16 11.78 14.33
CA THR A 38 -45.93 10.34 14.32
C THR A 38 -45.24 9.85 13.05
N LYS A 39 -45.54 10.41 11.88
CA LYS A 39 -44.90 10.07 10.60
C LYS A 39 -43.48 10.59 10.51
N ILE A 40 -43.24 11.81 11.02
CA ILE A 40 -41.90 12.41 11.13
C ILE A 40 -41.00 11.58 12.03
N ASN A 41 -41.47 11.21 13.23
CA ASN A 41 -40.73 10.38 14.18
C ASN A 41 -40.41 8.99 13.59
N ALA A 42 -41.31 8.40 12.80
CA ALA A 42 -41.07 7.13 12.13
C ALA A 42 -40.01 7.24 11.00
N LEU A 43 -40.00 8.36 10.28
CA LEU A 43 -38.97 8.66 9.26
C LEU A 43 -37.59 8.84 9.91
N ASP A 44 -37.51 9.62 10.98
CA ASP A 44 -36.28 9.87 11.72
C ASP A 44 -35.67 8.57 12.25
N LYS A 45 -36.48 7.71 12.84
CA LYS A 45 -36.03 6.43 13.32
C LYS A 45 -35.43 5.58 12.20
N LYS A 46 -36.10 5.51 11.04
CA LYS A 46 -35.61 4.74 9.88
C LYS A 46 -34.31 5.31 9.29
N LEU A 47 -34.22 6.64 9.16
CA LEU A 47 -33.00 7.28 8.69
C LEU A 47 -31.83 7.06 9.64
N ASN A 48 -32.06 7.14 10.96
CA ASN A 48 -31.03 6.88 11.96
C ASN A 48 -30.56 5.40 11.93
N GLU A 49 -31.48 4.45 11.78
CA GLU A 49 -31.12 3.03 11.58
C GLU A 49 -30.28 2.83 10.29
N TYR A 50 -30.63 3.55 9.24
CA TYR A 50 -29.91 3.50 7.98
C TYR A 50 -28.51 4.13 8.08
N PHE A 51 -28.37 5.33 8.64
CA PHE A 51 -27.08 5.97 8.86
C PHE A 51 -26.15 5.09 9.68
N LYS A 52 -26.69 4.45 10.73
CA LYS A 52 -25.93 3.49 11.54
C LYS A 52 -25.49 2.28 10.74
N ALA A 53 -26.28 1.80 9.78
CA ALA A 53 -25.93 0.66 8.95
C ALA A 53 -24.78 0.95 7.96
N ILE A 54 -24.64 2.20 7.52
CA ILE A 54 -23.60 2.65 6.59
C ILE A 54 -22.45 3.40 7.26
N GLU A 55 -22.46 3.56 8.59
CA GLU A 55 -21.49 4.36 9.34
C GLU A 55 -20.04 3.94 9.10
N THR A 56 -19.80 2.64 8.93
CA THR A 56 -18.45 2.08 8.71
C THR A 56 -17.95 2.18 7.27
N GLU A 57 -18.83 2.51 6.33
CA GLU A 57 -18.48 2.64 4.92
C GLU A 57 -17.69 3.93 4.65
N SER A 58 -17.02 4.00 3.48
CA SER A 58 -16.34 5.24 3.07
C SER A 58 -17.35 6.37 2.85
N LEU A 59 -16.90 7.63 2.96
CA LEU A 59 -17.80 8.78 2.76
C LEU A 59 -18.35 8.84 1.34
N GLU A 60 -17.60 8.35 0.35
CA GLU A 60 -18.05 8.24 -1.04
C GLU A 60 -19.20 7.23 -1.17
N VAL A 61 -19.11 6.10 -0.49
CA VAL A 61 -20.18 5.10 -0.46
C VAL A 61 -21.40 5.66 0.27
N GLN A 62 -21.18 6.29 1.43
CA GLN A 62 -22.27 6.94 2.17
C GLN A 62 -22.97 8.01 1.33
N GLN A 63 -22.22 8.82 0.58
CA GLN A 63 -22.76 9.83 -0.32
C GLN A 63 -23.65 9.19 -1.41
N MET A 64 -23.20 8.12 -2.04
CA MET A 64 -23.99 7.41 -3.05
C MET A 64 -25.28 6.81 -2.48
N GLU A 65 -25.20 6.24 -1.30
CA GLU A 65 -26.33 5.65 -0.58
C GLU A 65 -27.38 6.73 -0.19
N CYS A 66 -26.92 7.87 0.34
CA CYS A 66 -27.78 8.99 0.65
C CYS A 66 -28.45 9.57 -0.60
N ASP A 67 -27.72 9.66 -1.70
CA ASP A 67 -28.23 10.10 -2.98
C ASP A 67 -29.34 9.16 -3.50
N PHE A 68 -29.12 7.86 -3.34
CA PHE A 68 -30.12 6.86 -3.71
C PHE A 68 -31.41 6.97 -2.87
N ILE A 69 -31.29 7.14 -1.54
CA ILE A 69 -32.46 7.28 -0.65
C ILE A 69 -33.26 8.54 -1.04
N ILE A 70 -32.58 9.66 -1.21
CA ILE A 70 -33.24 10.92 -1.59
C ILE A 70 -33.96 10.75 -2.93
N GLY A 71 -33.27 10.17 -3.93
CA GLY A 71 -33.82 9.93 -5.25
C GLY A 71 -35.00 8.96 -5.31
N SER A 72 -35.09 8.02 -4.35
CA SER A 72 -36.15 7.00 -4.29
C SER A 72 -37.51 7.56 -3.87
N ALA A 73 -37.55 8.71 -3.20
CA ALA A 73 -38.79 9.35 -2.79
C ALA A 73 -39.52 9.93 -4.01
N GLN A 74 -40.74 9.48 -4.27
CA GLN A 74 -41.55 9.93 -5.42
C GLN A 74 -42.14 11.33 -5.20
N ASP A 75 -42.58 11.60 -3.98
CA ASP A 75 -43.13 12.89 -3.59
C ASP A 75 -42.02 13.92 -3.34
N SER A 76 -42.17 15.11 -3.92
CA SER A 76 -41.19 16.21 -3.86
C SER A 76 -41.01 16.75 -2.43
N ALA A 77 -42.10 16.83 -1.65
CA ALA A 77 -42.05 17.33 -0.27
C ALA A 77 -41.34 16.33 0.64
N LEU A 78 -41.64 15.04 0.50
CA LEU A 78 -40.95 13.98 1.22
C LEU A 78 -39.47 13.92 0.82
N ARG A 79 -39.13 14.07 -0.47
CA ARG A 79 -37.76 14.13 -0.98
C ARG A 79 -36.98 15.29 -0.35
N GLY A 80 -37.60 16.49 -0.28
CA GLY A 80 -37.00 17.64 0.38
C GLY A 80 -36.73 17.38 1.87
N THR A 81 -37.68 16.79 2.58
CA THR A 81 -37.54 16.42 3.99
C THR A 81 -36.40 15.43 4.21
N ILE A 82 -36.30 14.38 3.39
CA ILE A 82 -35.20 13.39 3.48
C ILE A 82 -33.87 14.07 3.18
N ALA A 83 -33.75 14.85 2.11
CA ALA A 83 -32.52 15.55 1.75
C ALA A 83 -32.04 16.49 2.87
N GLU A 84 -32.96 17.22 3.51
CA GLU A 84 -32.64 18.11 4.62
C GLU A 84 -32.14 17.32 5.84
N LYS A 85 -32.78 16.21 6.21
CA LYS A 85 -32.35 15.36 7.32
C LYS A 85 -30.97 14.69 7.04
N VAL A 86 -30.72 14.30 5.81
CA VAL A 86 -29.39 13.83 5.38
C VAL A 86 -28.34 14.94 5.52
N TYR A 87 -28.66 16.14 5.05
CA TYR A 87 -27.78 17.30 5.21
C TYR A 87 -27.44 17.56 6.67
N ASP A 88 -28.45 17.60 7.55
CA ASP A 88 -28.28 17.83 8.99
C ASP A 88 -27.39 16.75 9.62
N HIS A 89 -27.65 15.48 9.33
CA HIS A 89 -26.85 14.38 9.85
C HIS A 89 -25.35 14.54 9.57
N TYR A 90 -24.98 14.91 8.34
CA TYR A 90 -23.57 15.09 7.98
C TYR A 90 -22.97 16.40 8.48
N MET A 91 -23.78 17.44 8.67
CA MET A 91 -23.36 18.69 9.31
C MET A 91 -23.08 18.53 10.81
N GLU A 92 -23.80 17.65 11.49
CA GLU A 92 -23.65 17.34 12.91
C GLU A 92 -22.61 16.24 13.18
N SER A 93 -22.14 15.55 12.13
CA SER A 93 -21.21 14.44 12.26
C SER A 93 -19.85 14.90 12.76
N ALA A 94 -19.31 14.19 13.75
CA ALA A 94 -17.93 14.37 14.23
C ALA A 94 -16.89 13.71 13.32
N ARG A 95 -17.30 12.98 12.29
CA ARG A 95 -16.40 12.30 11.37
C ARG A 95 -15.75 13.32 10.43
N MET A 96 -14.41 13.33 10.41
CA MET A 96 -13.66 14.22 9.54
C MET A 96 -14.03 13.98 8.05
N GLY A 97 -14.38 15.05 7.34
CA GLY A 97 -14.78 15.02 5.92
C GLY A 97 -16.29 14.82 5.70
N ALA A 98 -17.08 14.58 6.75
CA ALA A 98 -18.54 14.43 6.66
C ALA A 98 -19.21 15.67 6.06
N GLU A 99 -18.68 16.86 6.32
CA GLU A 99 -19.13 18.11 5.74
C GLU A 99 -19.06 18.12 4.20
N GLY A 100 -18.20 17.29 3.60
CA GLY A 100 -18.15 17.11 2.15
C GLY A 100 -19.42 16.46 1.59
N VAL A 101 -20.00 15.51 2.33
CA VAL A 101 -21.28 14.90 1.97
C VAL A 101 -22.41 15.92 2.10
N ALA A 102 -22.41 16.72 3.19
CA ALA A 102 -23.40 17.78 3.37
C ALA A 102 -23.37 18.81 2.22
N VAL A 103 -22.17 19.27 1.82
CA VAL A 103 -22.01 20.19 0.68
C VAL A 103 -22.50 19.55 -0.61
N TYR A 104 -22.17 18.29 -0.87
CA TYR A 104 -22.66 17.58 -2.05
C TYR A 104 -24.19 17.49 -2.09
N ILE A 105 -24.83 17.12 -0.96
CA ILE A 105 -26.30 17.05 -0.86
C ILE A 105 -26.93 18.42 -1.09
N TYR A 106 -26.35 19.49 -0.52
CA TYR A 106 -26.81 20.84 -0.77
C TYR A 106 -26.71 21.20 -2.27
N ASP A 107 -25.56 21.02 -2.88
CA ASP A 107 -25.32 21.38 -4.28
C ASP A 107 -26.28 20.62 -5.20
N LYS A 108 -26.36 19.31 -5.07
CA LYS A 108 -27.16 18.47 -5.97
C LYS A 108 -28.66 18.63 -5.81
N TRP A 109 -29.13 18.69 -4.58
CA TRP A 109 -30.57 18.59 -4.32
C TRP A 109 -31.26 19.94 -4.06
N PHE A 110 -30.55 20.89 -3.45
CA PHE A 110 -31.14 22.20 -3.14
C PHE A 110 -30.71 23.28 -4.12
N ALA A 111 -29.43 23.40 -4.45
CA ALA A 111 -28.97 24.42 -5.37
C ALA A 111 -29.34 24.08 -6.81
N ASP A 112 -28.95 22.90 -7.31
CA ASP A 112 -29.20 22.50 -8.71
C ASP A 112 -30.52 21.74 -8.87
N GLY A 113 -30.91 20.95 -7.89
CA GLY A 113 -32.09 20.08 -7.91
C GLY A 113 -33.43 20.82 -7.61
N GLY A 114 -33.35 22.06 -7.15
CA GLY A 114 -34.55 22.92 -6.94
C GLY A 114 -35.40 22.54 -5.74
N LEU A 115 -34.94 21.65 -4.85
CA LEU A 115 -35.62 21.41 -3.58
C LEU A 115 -35.47 22.60 -2.65
N ARG A 116 -36.39 22.74 -1.71
CA ARG A 116 -36.38 23.76 -0.66
C ARG A 116 -36.19 23.12 0.69
N MET A 117 -35.39 23.76 1.55
CA MET A 117 -35.34 23.43 2.98
C MET A 117 -36.59 23.95 3.69
N SER A 118 -36.87 23.43 4.86
CA SER A 118 -38.02 23.80 5.69
C SER A 118 -38.00 25.27 6.10
N ASP A 119 -36.83 25.91 6.15
CA ASP A 119 -36.61 27.30 6.54
C ASP A 119 -35.66 28.01 5.56
N ASP A 120 -36.03 29.19 5.10
CA ASP A 120 -35.24 30.04 4.19
C ASP A 120 -33.91 30.48 4.82
N ILE A 121 -33.86 30.71 6.15
CA ILE A 121 -32.61 31.04 6.87
C ILE A 121 -31.67 29.83 6.86
N LYS A 122 -32.19 28.65 7.08
CA LYS A 122 -31.42 27.40 7.02
C LYS A 122 -30.85 27.18 5.62
N GLN A 123 -31.65 27.38 4.57
CA GLN A 123 -31.20 27.27 3.19
C GLN A 123 -30.11 28.31 2.86
N LEU A 124 -30.24 29.55 3.35
CA LEU A 124 -29.22 30.58 3.19
C LEU A 124 -27.92 30.19 3.90
N ASN A 125 -28.01 29.69 5.15
CA ASN A 125 -26.85 29.23 5.91
C ASN A 125 -26.15 28.05 5.22
N ALA A 126 -26.91 27.09 4.70
CA ALA A 126 -26.37 25.96 3.94
C ALA A 126 -25.65 26.42 2.66
N ARG A 127 -26.20 27.40 1.97
CA ARG A 127 -25.55 28.02 0.82
C ARG A 127 -24.22 28.69 1.20
N ILE A 128 -24.23 29.54 2.21
CA ILE A 128 -23.02 30.22 2.69
C ILE A 128 -21.97 29.18 3.10
N PHE A 129 -22.40 28.16 3.85
CA PHE A 129 -21.49 27.08 4.24
C PHE A 129 -20.87 26.38 3.04
N ALA A 130 -21.67 25.98 2.04
CA ALA A 130 -21.18 25.34 0.83
C ALA A 130 -20.20 26.26 0.06
N ASP A 131 -20.54 27.54 -0.13
CA ASP A 131 -19.72 28.51 -0.85
C ASP A 131 -18.36 28.75 -0.21
N PHE A 132 -18.27 28.72 1.13
CA PHE A 132 -17.02 28.93 1.86
C PHE A 132 -16.18 27.66 2.05
N ASN A 133 -16.76 26.49 1.89
CA ASN A 133 -16.06 25.25 2.21
C ASN A 133 -15.74 24.39 0.98
N ARG A 134 -16.46 24.55 -0.11
CA ARG A 134 -16.37 23.67 -1.31
C ARG A 134 -14.94 23.51 -1.83
N SER A 135 -14.15 24.58 -1.84
CA SER A 135 -12.78 24.57 -2.38
C SER A 135 -11.74 23.94 -1.42
N SER A 136 -12.11 23.69 -0.17
CA SER A 136 -11.19 23.16 0.85
C SER A 136 -11.69 21.87 1.52
N LEU A 137 -12.57 21.13 0.86
CA LEU A 137 -12.98 19.81 1.31
C LEU A 137 -11.84 18.79 1.21
N ILE A 138 -11.94 17.70 1.96
CA ILE A 138 -10.98 16.59 1.86
C ILE A 138 -10.99 16.04 0.43
N GLY A 139 -9.79 15.77 -0.10
CA GLY A 139 -9.59 15.36 -1.49
C GLY A 139 -9.42 16.52 -2.48
N CYS A 140 -9.87 17.74 -2.13
CA CYS A 140 -9.66 18.90 -2.99
C CYS A 140 -8.19 19.34 -3.03
N GLN A 141 -7.77 19.92 -4.14
CA GLN A 141 -6.49 20.61 -4.25
C GLN A 141 -6.51 21.84 -3.34
N ALA A 142 -5.54 21.94 -2.42
CA ALA A 142 -5.47 23.06 -1.49
C ALA A 142 -5.33 24.40 -2.26
N PRO A 143 -6.18 25.39 -2.00
CA PRO A 143 -6.08 26.69 -2.66
C PRO A 143 -4.79 27.43 -2.35
N SER A 144 -4.21 28.14 -3.30
CA SER A 144 -3.04 29.00 -3.07
C SER A 144 -3.42 30.27 -2.31
N LEU A 145 -2.51 30.73 -1.45
CA LEU A 145 -2.65 31.95 -0.66
C LEU A 145 -1.41 32.82 -0.82
N ARG A 146 -1.61 34.11 -1.10
CA ARG A 146 -0.53 35.09 -1.14
C ARG A 146 -0.62 35.97 0.10
N MET A 147 0.43 35.98 0.92
CA MET A 147 0.47 36.65 2.21
C MET A 147 1.85 37.24 2.48
N GLN A 148 1.96 38.09 3.50
CA GLN A 148 3.24 38.68 3.93
C GLN A 148 3.98 37.75 4.90
N THR A 149 5.30 37.72 4.80
CA THR A 149 6.19 37.06 5.77
C THR A 149 6.57 38.00 6.92
N LEU A 150 7.24 37.49 7.96
CA LEU A 150 7.80 38.31 9.04
C LEU A 150 8.79 39.37 8.53
N GLN A 151 9.48 39.10 7.44
CA GLN A 151 10.43 40.05 6.81
C GLN A 151 9.73 41.11 5.99
N GLY A 152 8.40 41.01 5.80
CA GLY A 152 7.60 41.95 5.01
C GLY A 152 7.52 41.61 3.52
N ASP A 153 8.20 40.56 3.09
CA ASP A 153 8.11 40.06 1.71
C ASP A 153 6.81 39.36 1.46
N SER A 154 6.37 39.34 0.20
CA SER A 154 5.17 38.59 -0.22
C SER A 154 5.53 37.17 -0.58
N LEU A 155 4.89 36.18 0.06
CA LEU A 155 5.05 34.76 -0.23
C LEU A 155 3.72 34.17 -0.69
N THR A 156 3.78 33.33 -1.73
CA THR A 156 2.63 32.56 -2.20
C THR A 156 2.76 31.12 -1.72
N PHE A 157 1.86 30.68 -0.85
CA PHE A 157 1.68 29.28 -0.56
C PHE A 157 1.20 28.56 -1.82
N THR A 158 1.98 27.58 -2.29
CA THR A 158 1.68 26.77 -3.46
C THR A 158 1.70 25.30 -3.05
N PRO A 159 0.57 24.59 -3.06
CA PRO A 159 0.49 23.23 -2.47
C PRO A 159 1.33 22.16 -3.18
N ILE A 160 1.68 22.36 -4.46
CA ILE A 160 2.33 21.34 -5.32
C ILE A 160 3.85 21.53 -5.42
N LEU A 161 4.43 22.58 -4.80
CA LEU A 161 5.81 23.03 -5.09
C LEU A 161 6.90 22.01 -4.73
N ASP A 162 6.65 21.14 -3.78
CA ASP A 162 7.51 20.03 -3.36
C ASP A 162 6.67 18.85 -2.88
N ARG A 163 7.29 17.69 -2.71
CA ARG A 163 6.62 16.48 -2.23
C ARG A 163 6.56 16.40 -0.70
N ARG A 164 6.58 17.52 0.00
CA ARG A 164 6.49 17.57 1.46
C ARG A 164 5.02 17.69 1.90
N TYR A 165 4.70 17.11 3.04
CA TYR A 165 3.44 17.41 3.72
C TYR A 165 3.45 18.87 4.19
N LYS A 166 2.30 19.52 4.15
CA LYS A 166 2.14 20.91 4.58
C LYS A 166 1.03 21.00 5.62
N VAL A 167 1.31 21.69 6.71
CA VAL A 167 0.33 21.99 7.74
C VAL A 167 0.00 23.47 7.66
N LEU A 168 -1.29 23.80 7.50
CA LEU A 168 -1.78 25.19 7.56
C LEU A 168 -2.48 25.38 8.90
N TYR A 169 -1.98 26.32 9.69
CA TYR A 169 -2.53 26.67 11.00
C TYR A 169 -2.99 28.12 11.00
N PHE A 170 -4.31 28.34 10.89
CA PHE A 170 -4.92 29.67 11.00
C PHE A 170 -5.20 29.96 12.46
N PHE A 171 -4.64 31.07 12.98
CA PHE A 171 -4.72 31.44 14.37
C PHE A 171 -4.86 32.93 14.58
N ASP A 172 -5.37 33.31 15.78
CA ASP A 172 -5.40 34.66 16.28
C ASP A 172 -4.72 34.70 17.66
N THR A 173 -4.02 35.81 17.97
CA THR A 173 -3.34 36.03 19.25
C THR A 173 -4.31 36.23 20.41
N ASP A 174 -5.52 36.71 20.16
CA ASP A 174 -6.55 36.92 21.19
C ASP A 174 -7.42 35.68 21.43
N CYS A 175 -7.29 34.67 20.60
CA CYS A 175 -8.05 33.44 20.70
C CYS A 175 -7.49 32.50 21.78
N ALA A 176 -8.21 32.29 22.86
CA ALA A 176 -7.79 31.41 23.96
C ALA A 176 -7.55 29.95 23.49
N LYS A 177 -8.40 29.42 22.60
CA LYS A 177 -8.23 28.08 22.02
C LYS A 177 -6.95 28.01 21.19
N CYS A 178 -6.62 29.08 20.45
CA CYS A 178 -5.39 29.15 19.66
C CYS A 178 -4.14 29.08 20.53
N LYS A 179 -4.13 29.76 21.69
CA LYS A 179 -3.00 29.71 22.64
C LYS A 179 -2.71 28.29 23.11
N VAL A 180 -3.75 27.53 23.44
CA VAL A 180 -3.63 26.11 23.83
C VAL A 180 -3.13 25.26 22.67
N GLN A 181 -3.72 25.41 21.49
CA GLN A 181 -3.30 24.67 20.30
C GLN A 181 -1.86 24.96 19.90
N THR A 182 -1.42 26.21 19.97
CA THR A 182 -0.03 26.62 19.70
C THR A 182 0.97 25.86 20.59
N ILE A 183 0.70 25.80 21.90
CA ILE A 183 1.56 25.08 22.85
C ILE A 183 1.66 23.59 22.48
N LEU A 184 0.52 22.97 22.21
CA LEU A 184 0.45 21.55 21.86
C LEU A 184 1.13 21.26 20.53
N LEU A 185 0.90 22.10 19.50
CA LEU A 185 1.50 21.97 18.19
C LEU A 185 3.02 22.08 18.25
N ARG A 186 3.53 23.14 18.94
CA ARG A 186 4.98 23.33 19.10
C ARG A 186 5.62 22.11 19.76
N LYS A 187 5.08 21.68 20.91
CA LYS A 187 5.59 20.51 21.62
C LYS A 187 5.61 19.26 20.73
N PHE A 188 4.52 19.02 20.01
CA PHE A 188 4.38 17.86 19.13
C PHE A 188 5.36 17.92 17.95
N LEU A 189 5.48 19.06 17.28
CA LEU A 189 6.36 19.23 16.14
C LEU A 189 7.85 19.14 16.54
N ASP A 190 8.23 19.75 17.67
CA ASP A 190 9.60 19.67 18.20
C ASP A 190 9.99 18.24 18.57
N GLN A 191 9.09 17.46 19.14
CA GLN A 191 9.35 16.07 19.51
C GLN A 191 9.37 15.11 18.32
N GLY A 192 8.53 15.35 17.30
CA GLY A 192 8.37 14.46 16.16
C GLY A 192 9.41 14.67 15.06
N ASP A 193 9.97 15.85 14.96
CA ASP A 193 10.94 16.25 13.92
C ASP A 193 10.53 15.77 12.52
N TYR A 194 9.27 16.03 12.14
CA TYR A 194 8.72 15.59 10.87
C TYR A 194 9.24 16.42 9.69
N PRO A 195 9.55 15.82 8.53
CA PRO A 195 10.01 16.56 7.34
C PRO A 195 8.81 17.24 6.63
N ILE A 196 8.24 18.25 7.29
CA ILE A 196 7.04 18.98 6.84
C ILE A 196 7.30 20.47 6.74
N ASP A 197 6.43 21.19 6.02
CA ASP A 197 6.33 22.63 6.04
C ASP A 197 5.15 23.06 6.90
N PHE A 198 5.41 23.80 7.96
CA PHE A 198 4.40 24.30 8.89
C PHE A 198 4.14 25.78 8.64
N TYR A 199 2.99 26.10 8.07
CA TYR A 199 2.54 27.46 7.80
C TYR A 199 1.67 27.96 8.94
N ALA A 200 2.23 28.87 9.76
CA ALA A 200 1.51 29.56 10.83
C ALA A 200 0.92 30.87 10.26
N ILE A 201 -0.39 30.88 10.04
CA ILE A 201 -1.11 31.94 9.35
C ILE A 201 -1.88 32.76 10.38
N TYR A 202 -1.44 33.98 10.62
CA TYR A 202 -2.12 34.93 11.50
C TYR A 202 -3.28 35.61 10.78
N VAL A 203 -4.46 35.63 11.42
CA VAL A 203 -5.68 36.18 10.84
C VAL A 203 -6.15 37.48 11.51
N GLY A 204 -5.44 37.92 12.55
CA GLY A 204 -5.73 39.21 13.22
C GLY A 204 -5.11 40.41 12.46
N ASP A 205 -5.31 41.61 13.00
CA ASP A 205 -4.92 42.89 12.40
C ASP A 205 -3.70 43.57 13.03
N ASN A 206 -3.16 43.00 14.13
CA ASN A 206 -2.07 43.60 14.89
C ASN A 206 -0.70 42.97 14.56
N ARG A 207 0.06 43.65 13.69
CA ARG A 207 1.38 43.20 13.28
C ARG A 207 2.38 43.00 14.43
N ALA A 208 2.42 43.94 15.36
CA ALA A 208 3.41 43.90 16.45
C ALA A 208 3.14 42.71 17.41
N GLU A 209 1.88 42.41 17.67
CA GLU A 209 1.51 41.22 18.45
C GLU A 209 1.81 39.94 17.70
N TRP A 210 1.54 39.88 16.39
CA TRP A 210 1.89 38.75 15.57
C TRP A 210 3.39 38.43 15.58
N GLU A 211 4.25 39.46 15.35
CA GLU A 211 5.70 39.30 15.35
C GLU A 211 6.22 38.79 16.71
N LYS A 212 5.70 39.38 17.80
CA LYS A 212 6.00 38.92 19.16
C LYS A 212 5.56 37.48 19.40
N TYR A 213 4.35 37.14 19.00
CA TYR A 213 3.77 35.80 19.18
C TYR A 213 4.50 34.75 18.35
N ALA A 214 4.80 35.02 17.10
CA ALA A 214 5.54 34.15 16.20
C ALA A 214 6.91 33.77 16.75
N THR A 215 7.65 34.74 17.25
CA THR A 215 9.01 34.54 17.82
C THR A 215 8.99 33.84 19.18
N ALA A 216 8.03 34.18 20.04
CA ALA A 216 7.98 33.64 21.41
C ALA A 216 7.29 32.25 21.49
N HIS A 217 6.27 31.99 20.71
CA HIS A 217 5.38 30.84 20.87
C HIS A 217 5.37 29.85 19.71
N LEU A 218 5.69 30.28 18.50
CA LEU A 218 5.67 29.44 17.28
C LEU A 218 7.08 29.20 16.69
N ASN A 219 8.11 29.41 17.49
CA ASN A 219 9.48 29.04 17.13
C ASN A 219 9.64 27.52 17.25
N ILE A 220 9.57 26.80 16.11
CA ILE A 220 9.75 25.35 16.03
C ILE A 220 11.26 25.07 15.92
N SER A 221 11.77 24.24 16.82
CA SER A 221 13.20 23.90 16.90
C SER A 221 13.56 22.61 16.15
N ALA A 222 12.60 21.84 15.71
CA ALA A 222 12.79 20.58 14.98
C ALA A 222 13.50 20.83 13.63
N PRO A 223 14.69 20.24 13.38
CA PRO A 223 15.52 20.59 12.21
C PRO A 223 14.88 20.22 10.86
N ARG A 224 14.01 19.22 10.82
CA ARG A 224 13.35 18.80 9.57
C ARG A 224 12.01 19.50 9.31
N THR A 225 11.44 20.17 10.32
CA THR A 225 10.20 20.94 10.20
C THR A 225 10.53 22.37 9.82
N LYS A 226 10.08 22.82 8.64
CA LYS A 226 10.25 24.20 8.21
C LYS A 226 9.07 25.05 8.68
N ALA A 227 9.26 25.93 9.64
CA ALA A 227 8.24 26.88 10.09
C ALA A 227 8.23 28.14 9.20
N ILE A 228 7.04 28.52 8.71
CA ILE A 228 6.81 29.65 7.84
C ILE A 228 5.68 30.48 8.45
N HIS A 229 5.94 31.74 8.79
CA HIS A 229 4.95 32.63 9.37
C HIS A 229 4.38 33.55 8.31
N LEU A 230 3.06 33.56 8.20
CA LEU A 230 2.32 34.34 7.21
C LEU A 230 1.25 35.21 7.86
N TRP A 231 1.01 36.36 7.25
CA TRP A 231 -0.02 37.30 7.65
C TRP A 231 -0.70 37.90 6.41
N ASP A 232 -2.01 38.01 6.45
CA ASP A 232 -2.80 38.67 5.41
C ASP A 232 -3.34 40.01 5.91
N ALA A 233 -2.46 41.01 5.98
CA ALA A 233 -2.76 42.33 6.51
C ALA A 233 -3.93 43.05 5.79
N GLY A 234 -4.08 42.81 4.49
CA GLY A 234 -5.12 43.43 3.66
C GLY A 234 -6.37 42.57 3.45
N MET A 235 -6.38 41.33 3.97
CA MET A 235 -7.39 40.32 3.67
C MET A 235 -7.53 40.02 2.14
N ASP A 236 -6.44 40.21 1.38
CA ASP A 236 -6.43 40.07 -0.08
C ASP A 236 -6.34 38.60 -0.54
N SER A 237 -5.93 37.70 0.34
CA SER A 237 -5.75 36.27 0.01
C SER A 237 -7.07 35.52 -0.13
N ASP A 238 -8.17 36.08 0.40
CA ASP A 238 -9.50 35.46 0.47
C ASP A 238 -9.49 34.08 1.19
N PHE A 239 -8.64 33.95 2.23
CA PHE A 239 -8.51 32.70 2.96
C PHE A 239 -9.82 32.25 3.62
N GLN A 240 -10.68 33.20 4.04
CA GLN A 240 -11.98 32.94 4.62
C GLN A 240 -12.84 32.10 3.67
N ARG A 241 -12.93 32.47 2.39
CA ARG A 241 -13.71 31.75 1.39
C ARG A 241 -12.99 30.50 0.89
N LYS A 242 -11.69 30.60 0.67
CA LYS A 242 -10.89 29.51 0.11
C LYS A 242 -10.79 28.31 1.06
N TYR A 243 -10.74 28.55 2.36
CA TYR A 243 -10.55 27.53 3.38
C TYR A 243 -11.70 27.41 4.39
N GLY A 244 -12.76 28.22 4.27
CA GLY A 244 -13.87 28.25 5.21
C GLY A 244 -13.44 28.68 6.61
N VAL A 245 -12.46 29.56 6.75
CA VAL A 245 -11.91 30.02 8.04
C VAL A 245 -12.75 31.18 8.55
N LEU A 246 -13.87 30.84 9.19
CA LEU A 246 -14.73 31.82 9.87
C LEU A 246 -14.48 31.89 11.37
N GLN A 247 -13.76 30.93 11.93
CA GLN A 247 -13.37 30.83 13.33
C GLN A 247 -11.97 30.26 13.46
N THR A 248 -11.24 30.67 14.49
CA THR A 248 -9.91 30.14 14.84
C THR A 248 -9.96 29.33 16.15
N PRO A 249 -9.09 28.35 16.33
CA PRO A 249 -8.07 27.86 15.39
C PRO A 249 -8.66 27.00 14.27
N ARG A 250 -8.02 26.98 13.10
CA ARG A 250 -8.29 26.02 12.02
C ARG A 250 -7.00 25.38 11.56
N LEU A 251 -6.97 24.06 11.50
CA LEU A 251 -5.83 23.29 11.02
C LEU A 251 -6.23 22.47 9.79
N PHE A 252 -5.31 22.46 8.81
CA PHE A 252 -5.39 21.59 7.64
C PHE A 252 -4.08 20.83 7.49
N LEU A 253 -4.18 19.59 7.02
CA LEU A 253 -3.05 18.80 6.55
C LEU A 253 -3.18 18.61 5.03
N VAL A 254 -2.15 19.04 4.31
CA VAL A 254 -2.04 18.91 2.86
C VAL A 254 -0.98 17.85 2.56
N GLY A 255 -1.36 16.85 1.76
CA GLY A 255 -0.47 15.76 1.36
C GLY A 255 0.56 16.18 0.32
N PRO A 256 1.53 15.31 0.00
CA PRO A 256 2.60 15.57 -0.97
C PRO A 256 2.11 15.87 -2.39
N GLY A 257 0.89 15.43 -2.74
CA GLY A 257 0.22 15.74 -4.01
C GLY A 257 -0.53 17.08 -4.02
N GLY A 258 -0.50 17.83 -2.91
CA GLY A 258 -1.19 19.10 -2.78
C GLY A 258 -2.67 19.00 -2.39
N GLN A 259 -3.21 17.78 -2.20
CA GLN A 259 -4.60 17.59 -1.76
C GLN A 259 -4.74 17.75 -0.26
N ILE A 260 -5.85 18.32 0.17
CA ILE A 260 -6.24 18.36 1.58
C ILE A 260 -6.62 16.94 2.02
N ILE A 261 -5.87 16.40 2.97
CA ILE A 261 -6.09 15.07 3.54
C ILE A 261 -6.57 15.11 4.99
N GLY A 262 -6.48 16.28 5.62
CA GLY A 262 -7.01 16.53 6.96
C GLY A 262 -7.55 17.95 7.08
N ARG A 263 -8.71 18.10 7.73
CA ARG A 263 -9.42 19.36 7.86
C ARG A 263 -10.09 19.48 9.22
N GLY A 264 -10.08 20.68 9.79
CA GLY A 264 -10.66 20.90 11.11
C GLY A 264 -9.95 20.14 12.23
N LEU A 265 -8.66 19.89 12.06
CA LEU A 265 -7.85 19.12 13.00
C LEU A 265 -7.56 19.92 14.27
N ASP A 266 -7.32 19.21 15.35
CA ASP A 266 -6.59 19.70 16.51
C ASP A 266 -5.14 19.14 16.50
N ALA A 267 -4.31 19.58 17.45
CA ALA A 267 -2.93 19.14 17.53
C ALA A 267 -2.79 17.62 17.73
N ARG A 268 -3.75 16.98 18.42
CA ARG A 268 -3.74 15.54 18.65
C ARG A 268 -4.06 14.77 17.36
N ALA A 269 -5.12 15.16 16.67
CA ALA A 269 -5.53 14.55 15.42
C ALA A 269 -4.43 14.71 14.34
N LEU A 270 -3.84 15.91 14.21
CA LEU A 270 -2.68 16.14 13.37
C LEU A 270 -1.52 15.21 13.73
N GLY A 271 -1.24 15.06 15.04
CA GLY A 271 -0.19 14.21 15.56
C GLY A 271 -0.37 12.75 15.15
N LEU A 272 -1.57 12.22 15.26
CA LEU A 272 -1.88 10.86 14.83
C LEU A 272 -1.71 10.68 13.32
N MET A 273 -2.19 11.65 12.53
CA MET A 273 -2.05 11.59 11.07
C MET A 273 -0.59 11.67 10.60
N LEU A 274 0.21 12.56 11.20
CA LEU A 274 1.65 12.65 10.86
C LEU A 274 2.41 11.42 11.34
N LYS A 275 2.09 10.90 12.53
CA LYS A 275 2.68 9.65 13.01
C LYS A 275 2.37 8.50 12.06
N ASP A 276 1.14 8.35 11.58
CA ASP A 276 0.78 7.32 10.60
C ASP A 276 1.47 7.55 9.25
N ALA A 277 1.50 8.80 8.76
CA ALA A 277 2.12 9.15 7.48
C ALA A 277 3.64 8.92 7.45
N PHE A 278 4.32 9.10 8.60
CA PHE A 278 5.77 8.95 8.74
C PHE A 278 6.17 7.72 9.57
N SER A 279 5.21 6.92 10.06
CA SER A 279 5.52 5.61 10.59
C SER A 279 6.03 4.72 9.47
N GLU A 280 7.13 4.05 9.69
CA GLU A 280 7.49 2.93 8.83
C GLU A 280 6.40 1.87 8.99
N LYS A 281 5.53 1.74 7.97
CA LYS A 281 4.55 0.66 7.95
C LYS A 281 5.31 -0.64 7.97
N GLU A 282 4.96 -1.51 8.90
CA GLU A 282 5.46 -2.87 8.91
C GLU A 282 5.08 -3.54 7.59
N LEU A 283 6.07 -3.84 6.77
CA LEU A 283 5.85 -4.47 5.47
C LEU A 283 5.64 -5.97 5.68
N VAL A 284 4.61 -6.50 5.04
CA VAL A 284 4.33 -7.95 5.05
C VAL A 284 4.71 -8.50 3.69
N TYR A 285 5.67 -9.43 3.68
CA TYR A 285 6.24 -10.01 2.48
C TYR A 285 5.69 -11.40 2.18
N GLY A 286 5.67 -11.76 0.88
CA GLY A 286 5.33 -13.11 0.42
C GLY A 286 3.88 -13.50 0.65
N THR A 287 2.96 -12.55 0.52
CA THR A 287 1.51 -12.81 0.64
C THR A 287 0.98 -13.58 -0.57
N ASP A 288 -0.16 -14.25 -0.41
CA ASP A 288 -0.83 -14.92 -1.54
C ASP A 288 -1.16 -13.94 -2.69
N VAL A 289 -1.45 -12.69 -2.36
CA VAL A 289 -1.72 -11.63 -3.36
C VAL A 289 -0.47 -11.31 -4.15
N SER A 290 0.67 -11.14 -3.49
CA SER A 290 1.94 -10.88 -4.18
C SER A 290 2.40 -12.11 -4.99
N ALA A 291 2.21 -13.32 -4.48
CA ALA A 291 2.50 -14.54 -5.22
C ALA A 291 1.67 -14.65 -6.50
N GLN A 292 0.35 -14.40 -6.44
CA GLN A 292 -0.52 -14.39 -7.62
C GLN A 292 -0.13 -13.30 -8.63
N MET A 293 0.32 -12.13 -8.15
CA MET A 293 0.80 -11.06 -9.02
C MET A 293 2.04 -11.50 -9.81
N TYR A 294 3.03 -12.10 -9.15
CA TYR A 294 4.24 -12.60 -9.82
C TYR A 294 3.96 -13.80 -10.71
N ASP A 295 3.07 -14.72 -10.33
CA ASP A 295 2.59 -15.80 -11.20
C ASP A 295 1.98 -15.24 -12.49
N GLY A 296 1.15 -14.20 -12.37
CA GLY A 296 0.56 -13.53 -13.52
C GLY A 296 1.60 -12.84 -14.41
N LEU A 297 2.63 -12.25 -13.80
CA LEU A 297 3.73 -11.59 -14.51
C LEU A 297 4.57 -12.62 -15.28
N PHE A 298 5.03 -13.68 -14.63
CA PHE A 298 5.87 -14.70 -15.26
C PHE A 298 5.11 -15.49 -16.32
N ARG A 299 3.81 -15.78 -16.15
CA ARG A 299 2.99 -16.38 -17.20
C ARG A 299 2.91 -15.54 -18.48
N LYS A 300 2.94 -14.22 -18.38
CA LYS A 300 2.97 -13.32 -19.56
C LYS A 300 4.31 -13.37 -20.31
N ILE A 301 5.40 -13.69 -19.61
CA ILE A 301 6.73 -13.86 -20.23
C ILE A 301 6.79 -15.20 -20.98
N GLY A 302 6.11 -16.23 -20.49
CA GLY A 302 6.02 -17.54 -21.11
C GLY A 302 6.20 -18.69 -20.12
N ASP A 303 5.99 -19.93 -20.58
CA ASP A 303 6.04 -21.13 -19.72
C ASP A 303 7.46 -21.49 -19.24
N ASN A 304 8.48 -20.98 -19.90
CA ASN A 304 9.90 -21.24 -19.58
C ASN A 304 10.69 -19.93 -19.47
N PRO A 305 10.52 -19.14 -18.39
CA PRO A 305 11.28 -17.92 -18.19
C PRO A 305 12.78 -18.22 -18.06
N LYS A 306 13.60 -17.32 -18.60
CA LYS A 306 15.06 -17.39 -18.51
C LYS A 306 15.55 -16.62 -17.28
N ALA A 307 16.76 -16.89 -16.85
CA ALA A 307 17.39 -16.11 -15.78
C ALA A 307 17.48 -14.60 -16.10
N ALA A 308 17.61 -14.23 -17.37
CA ALA A 308 17.59 -12.85 -17.83
C ALA A 308 16.24 -12.18 -17.52
N ASP A 309 15.13 -12.87 -17.77
CA ASP A 309 13.79 -12.31 -17.54
C ASP A 309 13.57 -11.95 -16.04
N VAL A 310 14.09 -12.80 -15.15
CA VAL A 310 14.03 -12.54 -13.68
C VAL A 310 14.90 -11.34 -13.31
N LYS A 311 16.08 -11.21 -13.91
CA LYS A 311 16.97 -10.06 -13.70
C LYS A 311 16.34 -8.78 -14.22
N ASP A 312 15.74 -8.80 -15.38
CA ASP A 312 15.06 -7.64 -15.98
C ASP A 312 13.89 -7.16 -15.09
N ILE A 313 13.14 -8.08 -14.46
CA ILE A 313 12.10 -7.73 -13.49
C ILE A 313 12.71 -7.05 -12.26
N ALA A 314 13.80 -7.60 -11.70
CA ALA A 314 14.47 -7.01 -10.54
C ALA A 314 15.01 -5.60 -10.86
N ASP A 315 15.61 -5.42 -12.02
CA ASP A 315 16.14 -4.14 -12.51
C ASP A 315 15.01 -3.13 -12.76
N TYR A 316 13.88 -3.58 -13.31
CA TYR A 316 12.69 -2.75 -13.50
C TYR A 316 12.11 -2.28 -12.16
N ILE A 317 11.98 -3.17 -11.18
CA ILE A 317 11.53 -2.79 -9.83
C ILE A 317 12.45 -1.71 -9.27
N ALA A 318 13.77 -1.92 -9.31
CA ALA A 318 14.73 -0.96 -8.80
C ALA A 318 14.65 0.40 -9.50
N SER A 319 14.60 0.42 -10.83
CA SER A 319 14.56 1.65 -11.63
C SER A 319 13.23 2.41 -11.44
N SER A 320 12.11 1.69 -11.36
CA SER A 320 10.79 2.28 -11.24
C SER A 320 10.48 2.84 -9.83
N THR A 321 11.16 2.34 -8.81
CA THR A 321 10.97 2.72 -7.41
C THR A 321 12.10 3.58 -6.86
N LEU A 322 13.34 3.07 -6.79
CA LEU A 322 14.50 3.83 -6.29
C LEU A 322 14.82 5.03 -7.17
N GLY A 323 14.63 4.92 -8.49
CA GLY A 323 14.77 6.04 -9.41
C GLY A 323 13.80 7.21 -9.12
N LYS A 324 12.72 6.96 -8.36
CA LYS A 324 11.74 7.95 -7.89
C LYS A 324 11.85 8.24 -6.39
N ALA A 325 12.91 7.75 -5.73
CA ALA A 325 13.13 7.83 -4.29
C ALA A 325 12.01 7.15 -3.44
N ASP A 326 11.28 6.19 -4.00
CA ASP A 326 10.26 5.42 -3.30
C ASP A 326 10.86 4.14 -2.71
N THR A 327 11.51 4.28 -1.55
CA THR A 327 12.16 3.17 -0.85
C THR A 327 11.16 2.19 -0.22
N VAL A 328 9.96 2.64 0.13
CA VAL A 328 8.92 1.77 0.73
C VAL A 328 8.41 0.80 -0.34
N MET A 329 8.03 1.29 -1.50
CA MET A 329 7.59 0.44 -2.61
C MET A 329 8.71 -0.48 -3.09
N PHE A 330 9.97 -0.01 -3.12
CA PHE A 330 11.12 -0.84 -3.43
C PHE A 330 11.25 -2.02 -2.47
N ARG A 331 11.20 -1.77 -1.16
CA ARG A 331 11.28 -2.82 -0.14
C ARG A 331 10.14 -3.83 -0.30
N GLN A 332 8.90 -3.35 -0.44
CA GLN A 332 7.75 -4.23 -0.61
C GLN A 332 7.89 -5.14 -1.84
N MET A 333 8.11 -4.56 -3.01
CA MET A 333 8.19 -5.33 -4.26
C MET A 333 9.40 -6.27 -4.29
N THR A 334 10.57 -5.81 -3.82
CA THR A 334 11.79 -6.62 -3.80
C THR A 334 11.70 -7.76 -2.78
N GLY A 335 11.13 -7.50 -1.60
CA GLY A 335 10.87 -8.52 -0.60
C GLY A 335 9.85 -9.57 -1.07
N ASP A 336 8.75 -9.14 -1.68
CA ASP A 336 7.77 -10.05 -2.27
C ASP A 336 8.36 -10.91 -3.39
N LEU A 337 9.21 -10.32 -4.26
CA LEU A 337 9.92 -11.07 -5.30
C LEU A 337 10.91 -12.07 -4.70
N LEU A 338 11.61 -11.72 -3.61
CA LEU A 338 12.49 -12.65 -2.89
C LEU A 338 11.71 -13.90 -2.45
N TYR A 339 10.59 -13.72 -1.74
CA TYR A 339 9.77 -14.84 -1.25
C TYR A 339 9.19 -15.66 -2.41
N TYR A 340 8.72 -15.00 -3.46
CA TYR A 340 8.24 -15.68 -4.66
C TYR A 340 9.32 -16.55 -5.30
N LEU A 341 10.54 -16.02 -5.52
CA LEU A 341 11.63 -16.75 -6.15
C LEU A 341 12.16 -17.90 -5.28
N ILE A 342 12.11 -17.75 -3.95
CA ILE A 342 12.47 -18.83 -3.02
C ILE A 342 11.53 -20.04 -3.22
N SER A 343 10.24 -19.81 -3.44
CA SER A 343 9.25 -20.87 -3.66
C SER A 343 9.40 -21.59 -5.01
N GLN A 344 10.15 -21.00 -5.96
CA GLN A 344 10.35 -21.59 -7.27
C GLN A 344 11.53 -22.59 -7.28
N PHE A 345 11.39 -23.68 -8.03
CA PHE A 345 12.37 -24.76 -8.04
C PHE A 345 13.27 -24.81 -9.29
N LYS A 346 12.86 -24.16 -10.39
CA LYS A 346 13.58 -24.19 -11.66
C LYS A 346 14.86 -23.33 -11.63
N GLY A 347 15.91 -23.78 -12.31
CA GLY A 347 17.22 -23.11 -12.37
C GLY A 347 17.19 -21.63 -12.72
N PRO A 348 16.44 -21.17 -13.75
CA PRO A 348 16.34 -19.75 -14.10
C PRO A 348 15.88 -18.85 -12.94
N TYR A 349 14.94 -19.31 -12.12
CA TYR A 349 14.50 -18.58 -10.94
C TYR A 349 15.57 -18.54 -9.84
N LYS A 350 16.32 -19.63 -9.65
CA LYS A 350 17.42 -19.69 -8.68
C LYS A 350 18.58 -18.77 -9.05
N GLU A 351 18.93 -18.69 -10.34
CA GLU A 351 19.94 -17.75 -10.85
C GLU A 351 19.45 -16.29 -10.75
N GLY A 352 18.17 -16.04 -11.02
CA GLY A 352 17.56 -14.73 -10.83
C GLY A 352 17.48 -14.33 -9.36
N LEU A 353 17.18 -15.29 -8.46
CA LEU A 353 17.18 -15.08 -7.01
C LEU A 353 18.56 -14.68 -6.50
N HIS A 354 19.61 -15.38 -6.94
CA HIS A 354 21.00 -15.04 -6.58
C HIS A 354 21.36 -13.62 -7.03
N TYR A 355 20.96 -13.24 -8.25
CA TYR A 355 21.12 -11.88 -8.76
C TYR A 355 20.38 -10.83 -7.92
N LEU A 356 19.10 -11.07 -7.59
CA LEU A 356 18.28 -10.19 -6.76
C LEU A 356 18.93 -9.95 -5.39
N ILE A 357 19.36 -11.04 -4.74
CA ILE A 357 19.99 -10.99 -3.42
C ILE A 357 21.26 -10.14 -3.44
N GLY A 358 22.17 -10.44 -4.38
CA GLY A 358 23.46 -9.75 -4.46
C GLY A 358 23.32 -8.26 -4.81
N ASN A 359 22.49 -7.92 -5.81
CA ASN A 359 22.43 -6.57 -6.35
C ASN A 359 21.45 -5.64 -5.61
N TYR A 360 20.41 -6.18 -4.99
CA TYR A 360 19.30 -5.35 -4.47
C TYR A 360 19.00 -5.53 -3.00
N ILE A 361 19.56 -6.58 -2.35
CA ILE A 361 19.35 -6.79 -0.91
C ILE A 361 20.67 -6.61 -0.16
N LEU A 362 21.65 -7.46 -0.37
CA LEU A 362 22.90 -7.44 0.41
C LEU A 362 23.80 -6.25 0.07
N SER A 363 23.75 -5.75 -1.18
CA SER A 363 24.50 -4.56 -1.61
C SER A 363 23.90 -3.22 -1.15
N LYS A 364 22.70 -3.24 -0.57
CA LYS A 364 21.95 -2.01 -0.21
C LYS A 364 21.55 -1.98 1.28
N PRO A 365 22.48 -2.11 2.23
CA PRO A 365 22.16 -2.16 3.66
C PRO A 365 21.42 -0.90 4.14
N ASP A 366 21.64 0.23 3.47
CA ASP A 366 20.99 1.49 3.80
C ASP A 366 19.49 1.54 3.51
N VAL A 367 18.98 0.65 2.68
CA VAL A 367 17.56 0.55 2.34
C VAL A 367 16.83 -0.37 3.32
N TRP A 368 17.49 -1.45 3.78
CA TRP A 368 16.93 -2.51 4.63
C TRP A 368 17.28 -2.27 6.11
N ARG A 369 16.84 -1.14 6.68
CA ARG A 369 17.26 -0.68 8.02
C ARG A 369 16.36 -1.08 9.16
N THR A 370 15.10 -1.44 8.88
CA THR A 370 14.18 -1.81 9.95
C THR A 370 14.57 -3.13 10.59
N GLN A 371 14.24 -3.33 11.86
CA GLN A 371 14.48 -4.61 12.52
C GLN A 371 13.77 -5.76 11.82
N ASP A 372 12.57 -5.50 11.31
CA ASP A 372 11.76 -6.45 10.56
C ASP A 372 12.38 -6.82 9.22
N ASP A 373 12.84 -5.83 8.45
CA ASP A 373 13.52 -6.08 7.17
C ASP A 373 14.82 -6.87 7.39
N SER A 374 15.55 -6.56 8.46
CA SER A 374 16.77 -7.28 8.80
C SER A 374 16.53 -8.77 9.08
N LEU A 375 15.44 -9.11 9.76
CA LEU A 375 15.09 -10.48 10.07
C LEU A 375 14.40 -11.20 8.89
N LYS A 376 13.37 -10.56 8.30
CA LYS A 376 12.50 -11.19 7.30
C LYS A 376 13.12 -11.20 5.90
N VAL A 377 13.85 -10.17 5.52
CA VAL A 377 14.42 -10.06 4.16
C VAL A 377 15.91 -10.32 4.14
N VAL A 378 16.71 -9.57 4.91
CA VAL A 378 18.18 -9.71 4.86
C VAL A 378 18.64 -11.04 5.42
N GLY A 379 18.08 -11.51 6.53
CA GLY A 379 18.39 -12.82 7.12
C GLY A 379 18.06 -13.97 6.16
N MET A 380 16.87 -13.91 5.51
CA MET A 380 16.47 -14.89 4.51
C MET A 380 17.39 -14.85 3.27
N ALA A 381 17.71 -13.65 2.79
CA ALA A 381 18.61 -13.45 1.66
C ALA A 381 20.01 -14.01 1.95
N GLN A 382 20.56 -13.79 3.15
CA GLN A 382 21.87 -14.35 3.55
C GLN A 382 21.85 -15.88 3.58
N ALA A 383 20.79 -16.49 4.13
CA ALA A 383 20.64 -17.94 4.16
C ALA A 383 20.56 -18.52 2.74
N MET A 384 19.78 -17.88 1.86
CA MET A 384 19.66 -18.29 0.46
C MET A 384 20.96 -18.09 -0.30
N ASP A 385 21.67 -16.98 -0.08
CA ASP A 385 22.96 -16.71 -0.74
C ASP A 385 24.00 -17.78 -0.42
N GLN A 386 24.06 -18.22 0.84
CA GLN A 386 24.94 -19.33 1.24
C GLN A 386 24.62 -20.62 0.50
N LEU A 387 23.34 -20.93 0.26
CA LEU A 387 22.93 -22.10 -0.51
C LEU A 387 23.24 -21.95 -2.00
N LEU A 388 22.86 -20.82 -2.60
CA LEU A 388 23.02 -20.55 -4.03
C LEU A 388 24.47 -20.34 -4.45
N SER A 389 25.34 -19.97 -3.51
CA SER A 389 26.78 -19.85 -3.75
C SER A 389 27.49 -21.20 -3.88
N LYS A 390 26.84 -22.29 -3.43
CA LYS A 390 27.35 -23.65 -3.64
C LYS A 390 27.21 -24.04 -5.12
N THR A 391 28.16 -24.73 -5.65
CA THR A 391 28.12 -25.35 -7.00
C THR A 391 27.66 -24.38 -8.11
N GLN A 392 28.25 -23.19 -8.16
CA GLN A 392 27.92 -22.18 -9.18
C GLN A 392 28.26 -22.64 -10.61
N ILE A 393 27.45 -22.20 -11.58
CA ILE A 393 27.77 -22.42 -12.99
C ILE A 393 29.16 -21.82 -13.30
N GLY A 394 29.99 -22.62 -13.94
CA GLY A 394 31.37 -22.24 -14.26
C GLY A 394 32.39 -22.66 -13.22
N SER A 395 32.00 -23.06 -12.00
CA SER A 395 32.91 -23.60 -11.01
C SER A 395 33.23 -25.09 -11.23
N GLN A 396 34.28 -25.58 -10.59
CA GLN A 396 34.56 -27.02 -10.53
C GLN A 396 33.59 -27.69 -9.56
N ILE A 397 33.07 -28.89 -9.89
CA ILE A 397 32.28 -29.65 -8.96
C ILE A 397 33.15 -30.05 -7.76
N PRO A 398 32.60 -29.98 -6.53
CA PRO A 398 33.35 -30.34 -5.33
C PRO A 398 33.95 -31.74 -5.40
N SER A 399 35.19 -31.91 -4.88
CA SER A 399 35.86 -33.18 -4.75
C SER A 399 35.31 -33.92 -3.56
N VAL A 400 34.31 -34.75 -3.77
CA VAL A 400 33.71 -35.62 -2.77
C VAL A 400 33.54 -37.02 -3.33
N THR A 401 33.90 -38.02 -2.56
CA THR A 401 33.79 -39.44 -2.94
C THR A 401 32.49 -40.00 -2.41
N VAL A 402 31.65 -40.51 -3.30
CA VAL A 402 30.29 -40.97 -2.97
C VAL A 402 29.96 -42.28 -3.68
N PRO A 403 29.13 -43.15 -3.09
CA PRO A 403 28.53 -44.27 -3.79
C PRO A 403 27.60 -43.78 -4.88
N VAL A 404 27.73 -44.26 -6.10
CA VAL A 404 26.91 -43.87 -7.22
C VAL A 404 26.58 -45.06 -8.11
N THR A 405 25.42 -44.97 -8.78
CA THR A 405 25.09 -45.81 -9.92
C THR A 405 25.28 -45.02 -11.20
N ILE A 406 26.23 -45.41 -12.02
CA ILE A 406 26.52 -44.80 -13.31
C ILE A 406 25.81 -45.56 -14.43
N ARG A 407 24.86 -44.89 -15.08
CA ARG A 407 24.16 -45.39 -16.27
C ARG A 407 24.77 -44.73 -17.52
N THR A 408 25.01 -45.55 -18.51
CA THR A 408 25.39 -45.15 -19.88
C THR A 408 24.49 -45.88 -20.87
N HIS A 409 24.51 -45.50 -22.14
CA HIS A 409 23.76 -46.21 -23.18
C HIS A 409 23.98 -47.73 -23.22
N LYS A 410 25.13 -48.22 -22.75
CA LYS A 410 25.51 -49.64 -22.85
C LYS A 410 25.62 -50.38 -21.54
N SER A 411 25.62 -49.70 -20.43
CA SER A 411 25.95 -50.35 -19.12
C SER A 411 25.44 -49.53 -17.93
N GLU A 412 25.10 -50.24 -16.86
CA GLU A 412 24.88 -49.74 -15.54
C GLU A 412 25.87 -50.35 -14.58
N LYS A 413 26.51 -49.54 -13.74
CA LYS A 413 27.52 -49.97 -12.78
C LYS A 413 27.43 -49.14 -11.50
N SER A 414 27.33 -49.83 -10.37
CA SER A 414 27.47 -49.19 -9.05
C SER A 414 28.95 -49.23 -8.63
N LYS A 415 29.42 -48.08 -8.12
CA LYS A 415 30.82 -47.94 -7.65
C LYS A 415 30.95 -46.68 -6.78
N ILE A 416 32.00 -46.61 -6.04
CA ILE A 416 32.40 -45.43 -5.26
C ILE A 416 33.30 -44.56 -6.17
N VAL A 417 32.94 -43.28 -6.38
CA VAL A 417 33.74 -42.37 -7.22
C VAL A 417 33.83 -40.98 -6.61
N SER A 418 34.91 -40.29 -6.93
CA SER A 418 34.99 -38.85 -6.67
C SER A 418 34.33 -38.09 -7.79
N LEU A 419 33.39 -37.19 -7.47
CA LEU A 419 32.54 -36.46 -8.48
C LEU A 419 33.38 -35.63 -9.43
N ASN A 420 34.51 -35.07 -8.99
CA ASN A 420 35.44 -34.32 -9.84
C ASN A 420 36.28 -35.18 -10.78
N LYS A 421 36.11 -36.51 -10.78
CA LYS A 421 36.82 -37.46 -11.66
C LYS A 421 35.91 -38.03 -12.78
N LEU A 422 34.72 -37.52 -12.97
CA LEU A 422 33.82 -37.90 -14.03
C LEU A 422 34.36 -37.37 -15.38
N LYS A 423 34.40 -38.23 -16.44
CA LYS A 423 35.15 -37.93 -17.67
C LYS A 423 34.30 -37.92 -18.94
N LYS A 424 32.99 -38.04 -18.85
CA LYS A 424 32.14 -37.96 -20.02
C LYS A 424 32.03 -36.53 -20.52
N LYS A 425 31.75 -36.36 -21.80
CA LYS A 425 31.58 -35.01 -22.37
C LYS A 425 30.46 -34.23 -21.62
N ARG A 426 29.44 -34.97 -21.14
CA ARG A 426 28.37 -34.46 -20.34
C ARG A 426 28.04 -35.46 -19.21
N ASN A 427 28.16 -35.08 -17.95
CA ASN A 427 27.75 -35.90 -16.81
C ASN A 427 26.53 -35.27 -16.19
N ILE A 428 25.41 -36.00 -16.16
CA ILE A 428 24.16 -35.63 -15.46
C ILE A 428 24.24 -36.25 -14.08
N ILE A 429 24.48 -35.46 -13.06
CA ILE A 429 24.59 -35.88 -11.67
C ILE A 429 23.25 -35.60 -10.99
N MET A 430 22.60 -36.64 -10.49
CA MET A 430 21.28 -36.55 -9.91
C MET A 430 21.26 -37.08 -8.49
N PHE A 431 21.00 -36.23 -7.53
CA PHE A 431 20.67 -36.61 -6.17
C PHE A 431 19.17 -36.94 -6.11
N TYR A 432 18.83 -38.16 -5.65
CA TYR A 432 17.46 -38.65 -5.68
C TYR A 432 17.07 -39.47 -4.45
N LEU A 433 15.77 -39.61 -4.24
CA LEU A 433 15.17 -40.55 -3.29
C LEU A 433 14.39 -41.64 -4.02
N PRO A 434 14.52 -42.95 -3.67
CA PRO A 434 13.87 -44.03 -4.38
C PRO A 434 12.34 -43.96 -4.42
N GLY A 435 11.70 -43.38 -3.39
CA GLY A 435 10.25 -43.23 -3.29
C GLY A 435 9.66 -42.03 -4.03
N CYS A 436 10.49 -41.13 -4.55
CA CYS A 436 10.09 -39.86 -5.14
C CYS A 436 9.56 -40.05 -6.59
N SER A 437 8.32 -39.65 -6.85
CA SER A 437 7.69 -39.73 -8.18
C SER A 437 8.39 -38.85 -9.22
N THR A 438 8.66 -37.59 -8.89
CA THR A 438 9.37 -36.64 -9.74
C THR A 438 10.78 -37.14 -10.08
N CYS A 439 11.47 -37.79 -9.13
CA CYS A 439 12.77 -38.38 -9.40
C CYS A 439 12.68 -39.49 -10.45
N LYS A 440 11.62 -40.30 -10.45
CA LYS A 440 11.41 -41.35 -11.47
C LYS A 440 11.16 -40.74 -12.87
N GLU A 441 10.39 -39.67 -12.91
CA GLU A 441 10.10 -38.96 -14.19
C GLU A 441 11.39 -38.34 -14.76
N GLU A 442 12.18 -37.65 -13.94
CA GLU A 442 13.48 -37.07 -14.34
C GLU A 442 14.51 -38.15 -14.76
N MET A 443 14.52 -39.32 -14.08
CA MET A 443 15.34 -40.46 -14.53
C MET A 443 14.91 -40.99 -15.90
N ALA A 444 13.61 -41.10 -16.15
CA ALA A 444 13.11 -41.54 -17.44
C ALA A 444 13.50 -40.55 -18.55
N ALA A 445 13.41 -39.25 -18.30
CA ALA A 445 13.88 -38.22 -19.24
C ALA A 445 15.41 -38.30 -19.48
N ALA A 446 16.19 -38.53 -18.40
CA ALA A 446 17.64 -38.74 -18.52
C ALA A 446 17.98 -39.96 -19.38
N GLU A 447 17.23 -41.05 -19.27
CA GLU A 447 17.43 -42.25 -20.09
C GLU A 447 17.17 -42.01 -21.58
N GLN A 448 16.21 -41.17 -21.93
CA GLN A 448 15.99 -40.74 -23.32
C GLN A 448 17.22 -39.96 -23.86
N ILE A 449 17.81 -39.10 -23.03
CA ILE A 449 19.04 -38.38 -23.38
C ILE A 449 20.20 -39.34 -23.58
N LEU A 450 20.36 -40.37 -22.70
CA LEU A 450 21.37 -41.40 -22.84
C LEU A 450 21.23 -42.18 -24.16
N ASN A 451 20.02 -42.49 -24.58
CA ASN A 451 19.75 -43.21 -25.86
C ASN A 451 20.04 -42.34 -27.07
N THR A 452 19.81 -41.02 -26.97
CA THR A 452 20.01 -40.06 -28.07
C THR A 452 21.50 -39.70 -28.22
N GLU A 453 22.16 -39.28 -27.11
CA GLU A 453 23.55 -38.80 -27.13
C GLU A 453 24.59 -39.93 -26.96
N LYS A 454 24.15 -41.14 -26.68
CA LYS A 454 24.91 -42.38 -26.58
C LYS A 454 26.19 -42.26 -25.72
N SER A 455 27.36 -42.45 -26.31
CA SER A 455 28.64 -42.50 -25.59
C SER A 455 29.12 -41.18 -25.01
N LYS A 456 28.48 -40.08 -25.34
CA LYS A 456 28.88 -38.71 -24.90
C LYS A 456 28.41 -38.36 -23.50
N VAL A 457 27.35 -39.02 -23.02
CA VAL A 457 26.67 -38.70 -21.78
C VAL A 457 26.79 -39.85 -20.77
N ALA A 458 26.80 -39.55 -19.49
CA ALA A 458 26.56 -40.48 -18.40
C ALA A 458 25.53 -39.86 -17.43
N LEU A 459 24.62 -40.70 -16.91
CA LEU A 459 23.76 -40.39 -15.76
C LEU A 459 24.44 -40.96 -14.52
N VAL A 460 24.67 -40.11 -13.53
CA VAL A 460 25.33 -40.44 -12.26
C VAL A 460 24.30 -40.26 -11.16
N LEU A 461 23.80 -41.36 -10.65
CA LEU A 461 22.75 -41.39 -9.66
C LEU A 461 23.33 -41.51 -8.26
N ILE A 462 22.94 -40.59 -7.37
CA ILE A 462 23.35 -40.60 -5.95
C ILE A 462 22.06 -40.84 -5.13
N ASN A 463 21.98 -42.00 -4.51
CA ASN A 463 20.86 -42.40 -3.68
C ASN A 463 20.98 -41.73 -2.29
N MET A 464 20.09 -40.80 -1.99
CA MET A 464 20.16 -40.04 -0.75
C MET A 464 19.78 -40.92 0.50
N ASP A 465 18.98 -41.98 0.33
CA ASP A 465 18.72 -42.90 1.42
C ASP A 465 20.01 -43.64 1.86
N GLU A 466 20.88 -44.02 0.90
CA GLU A 466 22.20 -44.61 1.21
C GLU A 466 23.13 -43.58 1.85
N VAL A 467 23.12 -42.36 1.36
CA VAL A 467 23.92 -41.24 1.90
C VAL A 467 23.50 -40.91 3.34
N TYR A 468 22.22 -40.88 3.66
CA TYR A 468 21.73 -40.54 5.00
C TYR A 468 22.09 -41.61 6.06
N ASN A 469 22.41 -42.82 5.64
CA ASN A 469 22.91 -43.87 6.56
C ASN A 469 24.38 -43.64 6.96
N ASP A 470 25.14 -42.81 6.23
CA ASP A 470 26.50 -42.38 6.56
C ASP A 470 26.47 -40.90 7.00
N ARG A 471 26.59 -40.68 8.31
CA ARG A 471 26.47 -39.33 8.88
C ARG A 471 27.55 -38.38 8.38
N GLU A 472 28.80 -38.83 8.30
CA GLU A 472 29.94 -38.00 7.89
C GLU A 472 29.77 -37.59 6.41
N LEU A 473 29.37 -38.53 5.56
CA LEU A 473 29.11 -38.26 4.15
C LEU A 473 27.93 -37.33 3.95
N SER A 474 26.83 -37.50 4.69
CA SER A 474 25.64 -36.68 4.60
C SER A 474 25.93 -35.23 5.01
N GLU A 475 26.60 -35.02 6.14
CA GLU A 475 27.02 -33.67 6.60
C GLU A 475 27.92 -33.00 5.52
N LYS A 476 28.89 -33.72 5.00
CA LYS A 476 29.79 -33.22 3.95
C LYS A 476 29.06 -32.86 2.64
N LEU A 477 28.08 -33.64 2.21
CA LEU A 477 27.29 -33.31 1.02
C LEU A 477 26.41 -32.12 1.25
N LEU A 478 25.79 -31.98 2.43
CA LEU A 478 24.99 -30.77 2.76
C LEU A 478 25.85 -29.51 2.83
N ASP A 479 27.10 -29.60 3.22
CA ASP A 479 28.03 -28.46 3.20
C ASP A 479 28.41 -28.04 1.78
N LEU A 480 28.56 -29.00 0.86
CA LEU A 480 29.06 -28.77 -0.51
C LEU A 480 27.99 -28.48 -1.54
N PHE A 481 26.77 -28.98 -1.33
CA PHE A 481 25.67 -28.89 -2.30
C PHE A 481 24.42 -28.28 -1.66
N ASP A 482 23.62 -27.60 -2.46
CA ASP A 482 22.26 -27.26 -2.08
C ASP A 482 21.35 -28.47 -2.33
N LEU A 483 21.08 -29.23 -1.28
CA LEU A 483 20.19 -30.40 -1.32
C LEU A 483 18.82 -30.12 -0.69
N SER A 484 18.43 -28.85 -0.62
CA SER A 484 17.10 -28.42 -0.15
C SER A 484 15.96 -28.91 -1.06
N ILE A 485 16.30 -29.32 -2.28
CA ILE A 485 15.34 -29.81 -3.30
C ILE A 485 15.84 -31.14 -3.83
N ILE A 486 14.93 -32.13 -3.90
CA ILE A 486 15.18 -33.45 -4.49
C ILE A 486 14.05 -33.73 -5.49
N PRO A 487 14.36 -34.13 -6.74
CA PRO A 487 15.70 -34.37 -7.31
C PRO A 487 16.49 -33.08 -7.47
N ASN A 488 17.79 -33.13 -7.19
CA ASN A 488 18.71 -32.07 -7.56
C ASN A 488 19.59 -32.56 -8.70
N ILE A 489 19.60 -31.84 -9.81
CA ILE A 489 20.34 -32.23 -11.01
C ILE A 489 21.37 -31.16 -11.34
N ILE A 490 22.64 -31.60 -11.44
CA ILE A 490 23.78 -30.80 -11.81
C ILE A 490 24.40 -31.41 -13.06
N ILE A 491 24.72 -30.60 -14.05
CA ILE A 491 25.38 -31.05 -15.27
C ILE A 491 26.80 -30.53 -15.28
N THR A 492 27.76 -31.44 -15.54
CA THR A 492 29.19 -31.09 -15.69
C THR A 492 29.71 -31.48 -17.05
N ASP A 493 30.77 -30.78 -17.50
CA ASP A 493 31.56 -31.16 -18.69
C ASP A 493 32.61 -32.24 -18.37
N LYS A 494 33.44 -32.59 -19.35
CA LYS A 494 34.51 -33.56 -19.21
C LYS A 494 35.65 -33.16 -18.25
N SER A 495 35.76 -31.85 -17.96
CA SER A 495 36.73 -31.28 -17.03
C SER A 495 36.15 -31.09 -15.64
N SER A 496 34.96 -31.63 -15.41
CA SER A 496 34.20 -31.52 -14.14
C SER A 496 33.77 -30.09 -13.78
N LYS A 497 33.71 -29.20 -14.78
CA LYS A 497 33.18 -27.87 -14.66
C LYS A 497 31.67 -27.92 -14.74
N ILE A 498 30.98 -27.28 -13.80
CA ILE A 498 29.52 -27.19 -13.77
C ILE A 498 29.06 -26.29 -14.94
N ILE A 499 28.24 -26.84 -15.83
CA ILE A 499 27.68 -26.15 -16.96
C ILE A 499 26.20 -25.79 -16.79
N ASP A 500 25.53 -26.51 -15.89
CA ASP A 500 24.13 -26.22 -15.51
C ASP A 500 23.78 -26.82 -14.16
N ARG A 501 22.78 -26.25 -13.49
CA ARG A 501 22.30 -26.72 -12.18
C ARG A 501 20.81 -26.43 -11.98
N TYR A 502 20.17 -27.12 -11.05
CA TYR A 502 18.71 -27.06 -10.82
C TYR A 502 17.93 -27.34 -12.10
N VAL A 503 18.43 -28.24 -12.89
CA VAL A 503 17.88 -28.57 -14.22
C VAL A 503 16.68 -29.47 -14.05
N SER A 504 15.62 -29.26 -14.81
CA SER A 504 14.63 -30.29 -15.13
C SER A 504 14.93 -30.84 -16.52
N LEU A 505 14.87 -32.14 -16.67
CA LEU A 505 15.11 -32.85 -17.93
C LEU A 505 13.79 -33.15 -18.66
N LEU A 506 12.64 -32.85 -18.02
CA LEU A 506 11.27 -33.02 -18.53
C LEU A 506 10.92 -31.99 -19.59
#